data_735ffb3aaecfd79c91f8ddd686830f9e
#
_entry.id   735ffb3aaecfd79c91f8ddd686830f9e
#
_cell.length_a   1.000
_cell.length_b   1.000
_cell.length_c   1.000
_cell.angle_alpha   90.00
_cell.angle_beta   90.00
_cell.angle_gamma   90.00
#
_symmetry.space_group_name_H-M   'P 1'
#
loop_
_entity.id
_entity.type
_entity.pdbx_description
1 polymer ?
#
loop_
_entity_poly.entity_id
_entity_poly.type
_entity_poly.pdbx_seq_one_letter_code
_entity_poly.pdbx_strand_id
1 'polypeptide(L)'
;MDTLMQLVTKGNDFLWSFLLLVLLCGTGLYYTVRLRFIQVRKFGEGVRQVFGHFSMNGEKHEKGEMTPFQSIATAIAAQVGTGNLAGAATALIGGGPGAIFWMWVSAFLGMATIYGEAVLAQTYKTEVNGEVTGGPVYYIKAAFKGTFGKALSTLFAVFIILALGFMGNMVQSNSIGSTFSTAFGVPSWIVGIILVAVCGFIFVGGVQRLASVTEKLVP
;
A
#
# COMPACT_ATOMS: atom_id res chain seq x y z
N MET A 1 28.74 5.41 18.79
CA MET A 1 27.45 4.77 18.44
C MET A 1 26.29 5.68 18.82
N ASP A 2 26.33 6.33 19.97
CA ASP A 2 25.25 7.17 20.50
C ASP A 2 24.91 8.40 19.64
N THR A 3 25.92 9.06 19.06
CA THR A 3 25.72 10.25 18.22
C THR A 3 24.97 9.92 16.91
N LEU A 4 25.31 8.80 16.28
CA LEU A 4 24.64 8.34 15.07
C LEU A 4 23.17 7.97 15.36
N MET A 5 22.95 7.25 16.48
CA MET A 5 21.62 6.87 16.92
C MET A 5 20.74 8.09 17.22
N GLN A 6 21.29 9.10 17.92
CA GLN A 6 20.59 10.36 18.17
C GLN A 6 20.24 11.12 16.89
N LEU A 7 21.12 11.10 15.89
CA LEU A 7 20.90 11.76 14.61
C LEU A 7 19.80 11.06 13.82
N VAL A 8 19.80 9.73 13.81
CA VAL A 8 18.74 8.91 13.19
C VAL A 8 17.40 9.13 13.89
N THR A 9 17.37 9.15 15.22
CA THR A 9 16.13 9.38 15.98
C THR A 9 15.56 10.78 15.71
N LYS A 10 16.39 11.82 15.78
CA LYS A 10 15.95 13.20 15.45
C LYS A 10 15.46 13.32 14.01
N GLY A 11 16.13 12.69 13.06
CA GLY A 11 15.70 12.66 11.67
C GLY A 11 14.36 11.95 11.50
N ASN A 12 14.19 10.81 12.14
CA ASN A 12 12.94 10.06 12.15
C ASN A 12 11.79 10.87 12.75
N ASP A 13 12.01 11.48 13.91
CA ASP A 13 10.99 12.29 14.59
C ASP A 13 10.56 13.49 13.73
N PHE A 14 11.51 14.19 13.10
CA PHE A 14 11.20 15.28 12.18
C PHE A 14 10.40 14.82 10.97
N LEU A 15 10.80 13.71 10.35
CA LEU A 15 10.14 13.16 9.17
C LEU A 15 8.70 12.71 9.50
N TRP A 16 8.51 11.96 10.58
CA TRP A 16 7.21 11.39 10.92
C TRP A 16 6.27 12.38 11.61
N SER A 17 6.76 13.17 12.57
CA SER A 17 5.90 14.04 13.37
C SER A 17 5.53 15.34 12.67
N PHE A 18 6.38 15.86 11.78
CA PHE A 18 6.13 17.14 11.13
C PHE A 18 5.98 17.02 9.61
N LEU A 19 7.03 16.57 8.92
CA LEU A 19 7.05 16.62 7.45
C LEU A 19 5.97 15.74 6.83
N LEU A 20 5.87 14.50 7.27
CA LEU A 20 4.91 13.55 6.73
C LEU A 20 3.47 13.96 7.03
N LEU A 21 3.21 14.44 8.26
CA LEU A 21 1.88 14.91 8.66
C LEU A 21 1.43 16.10 7.82
N VAL A 22 2.29 17.10 7.64
CA VAL A 22 1.98 18.29 6.82
C VAL A 22 1.77 17.91 5.36
N LEU A 23 2.63 17.04 4.80
CA LEU A 23 2.50 16.59 3.42
C LEU A 23 1.25 15.74 3.21
N LEU A 24 0.96 14.78 4.07
CA LEU A 24 -0.23 13.92 3.93
C LEU A 24 -1.53 14.70 4.09
N CYS A 25 -1.64 15.49 5.16
CA CYS A 25 -2.85 16.29 5.38
C CYS A 25 -2.98 17.40 4.34
N GLY A 26 -1.88 18.07 3.98
CA GLY A 26 -1.86 19.14 3.00
C GLY A 26 -2.23 18.67 1.59
N THR A 27 -1.62 17.57 1.12
CA THR A 27 -1.97 16.97 -0.17
C THR A 27 -3.38 16.42 -0.17
N GLY A 28 -3.81 15.76 0.90
CA GLY A 28 -5.17 15.25 1.05
C GLY A 28 -6.21 16.37 1.00
N LEU A 29 -5.97 17.46 1.70
CA LEU A 29 -6.83 18.64 1.65
C LEU A 29 -6.83 19.29 0.26
N TYR A 30 -5.66 19.49 -0.34
CA TYR A 30 -5.53 20.03 -1.68
C TYR A 30 -6.33 19.20 -2.71
N TYR A 31 -6.15 17.89 -2.73
CA TYR A 31 -6.90 17.02 -3.64
C TYR A 31 -8.40 16.98 -3.31
N THR A 32 -8.78 16.98 -2.05
CA THR A 32 -10.19 17.01 -1.65
C THR A 32 -10.89 18.24 -2.23
N VAL A 33 -10.29 19.42 -2.09
CA VAL A 33 -10.84 20.67 -2.63
C VAL A 33 -10.77 20.70 -4.16
N ARG A 34 -9.61 20.35 -4.72
CA ARG A 34 -9.38 20.39 -6.18
C ARG A 34 -10.27 19.44 -6.95
N LEU A 35 -10.54 18.26 -6.40
CA LEU A 35 -11.41 17.25 -6.98
C LEU A 35 -12.88 17.40 -6.53
N ARG A 36 -13.23 18.50 -5.85
CA ARG A 36 -14.59 18.82 -5.41
C ARG A 36 -15.23 17.69 -4.59
N PHE A 37 -14.55 17.27 -3.53
CA PHE A 37 -15.01 16.22 -2.61
C PHE A 37 -15.37 14.92 -3.32
N ILE A 38 -14.44 14.41 -4.12
CA ILE A 38 -14.64 13.19 -4.92
C ILE A 38 -15.03 11.98 -4.07
N GLN A 39 -14.54 11.90 -2.83
CA GLN A 39 -14.83 10.84 -1.87
C GLN A 39 -16.34 10.67 -1.63
N VAL A 40 -17.07 11.79 -1.60
CA VAL A 40 -18.53 11.78 -1.40
C VAL A 40 -19.26 11.66 -2.72
N ARG A 41 -18.85 12.48 -3.70
CA ARG A 41 -19.55 12.61 -4.99
C ARG A 41 -19.54 11.33 -5.81
N LYS A 42 -18.42 10.58 -5.79
CA LYS A 42 -18.24 9.37 -6.58
C LYS A 42 -18.33 8.07 -5.77
N PHE A 43 -18.70 8.17 -4.49
CA PHE A 43 -18.80 7.02 -3.60
C PHE A 43 -19.77 5.95 -4.13
N GLY A 44 -21.00 6.35 -4.49
CA GLY A 44 -22.01 5.42 -4.98
C GLY A 44 -21.62 4.76 -6.32
N GLU A 45 -20.93 5.50 -7.20
CA GLU A 45 -20.41 4.96 -8.45
C GLU A 45 -19.29 3.93 -8.19
N GLY A 46 -18.38 4.23 -7.26
CA GLY A 46 -17.33 3.30 -6.85
C GLY A 46 -17.90 2.00 -6.27
N VAL A 47 -18.85 2.10 -5.36
CA VAL A 47 -19.54 0.93 -4.78
C VAL A 47 -20.23 0.10 -5.88
N ARG A 48 -20.91 0.76 -6.82
CA ARG A 48 -21.57 0.08 -7.93
C ARG A 48 -20.57 -0.65 -8.84
N GLN A 49 -19.40 -0.06 -9.11
CA GLN A 49 -18.38 -0.70 -9.94
C GLN A 49 -17.75 -1.92 -9.26
N VAL A 50 -17.53 -1.86 -7.95
CA VAL A 50 -16.93 -2.97 -7.21
C VAL A 50 -17.92 -4.12 -7.00
N PHE A 51 -19.15 -3.80 -6.59
CA PHE A 51 -20.14 -4.81 -6.19
C PHE A 51 -21.23 -5.05 -7.23
N GLY A 52 -21.46 -4.13 -8.16
CA GLY A 52 -22.52 -4.22 -9.18
C GLY A 52 -22.23 -5.26 -10.29
N HIS A 53 -20.96 -5.60 -10.48
CA HIS A 53 -20.51 -6.65 -11.40
C HIS A 53 -19.86 -7.82 -10.64
N PHE A 54 -20.37 -8.12 -9.45
CA PHE A 54 -19.89 -9.23 -8.64
C PHE A 54 -20.30 -10.55 -9.30
N SER A 55 -19.47 -11.03 -10.23
CA SER A 55 -19.59 -12.35 -10.82
C SER A 55 -18.51 -13.23 -10.21
N MET A 56 -18.90 -14.25 -9.45
CA MET A 56 -17.98 -15.28 -8.93
C MET A 56 -17.39 -16.16 -10.06
N ASN A 57 -17.98 -16.12 -11.26
CA ASN A 57 -17.43 -16.68 -12.47
C ASN A 57 -16.83 -15.53 -13.29
N GLY A 58 -15.53 -15.28 -13.14
CA GLY A 58 -14.83 -14.20 -13.77
C GLY A 58 -15.25 -13.95 -15.21
N GLU A 59 -15.79 -12.76 -15.50
CA GLU A 59 -15.94 -12.33 -16.89
C GLU A 59 -14.56 -12.40 -17.54
N LYS A 60 -14.50 -12.98 -18.73
CA LYS A 60 -13.28 -13.08 -19.52
C LYS A 60 -12.88 -11.67 -19.98
N HIS A 61 -12.08 -10.98 -19.16
CA HIS A 61 -11.37 -9.80 -19.58
C HIS A 61 -10.21 -10.18 -20.51
N GLU A 62 -9.75 -9.25 -21.31
CA GLU A 62 -8.60 -9.48 -22.18
C GLU A 62 -7.40 -10.03 -21.39
N LYS A 63 -6.62 -10.90 -22.00
CA LYS A 63 -5.48 -11.55 -21.33
C LYS A 63 -4.56 -10.48 -20.72
N GLY A 64 -4.49 -10.43 -19.39
CA GLY A 64 -3.60 -9.53 -18.64
C GLY A 64 -4.30 -8.42 -17.85
N GLU A 65 -5.62 -8.24 -17.96
CA GLU A 65 -6.36 -7.26 -17.15
C GLU A 65 -6.96 -7.89 -15.89
N MET A 66 -6.86 -7.19 -14.77
CA MET A 66 -7.50 -7.57 -13.52
C MET A 66 -8.94 -7.05 -13.46
N THR A 67 -9.85 -7.85 -12.91
CA THR A 67 -11.22 -7.36 -12.62
C THR A 67 -11.19 -6.25 -11.57
N PRO A 68 -12.21 -5.38 -11.51
CA PRO A 68 -12.30 -4.35 -10.45
C PRO A 68 -12.25 -4.94 -9.04
N PHE A 69 -12.86 -6.12 -8.83
CA PHE A 69 -12.82 -6.82 -7.56
C PHE A 69 -11.43 -7.38 -7.23
N GLN A 70 -10.73 -7.99 -8.20
CA GLN A 70 -9.34 -8.42 -8.03
C GLN A 70 -8.41 -7.26 -7.73
N SER A 71 -8.61 -6.13 -8.38
CA SER A 71 -7.82 -4.92 -8.17
C SER A 71 -7.99 -4.39 -6.75
N ILE A 72 -9.23 -4.30 -6.24
CA ILE A 72 -9.47 -3.82 -4.87
C ILE A 72 -8.98 -4.84 -3.83
N ALA A 73 -9.19 -6.14 -4.04
CA ALA A 73 -8.71 -7.18 -3.14
C ALA A 73 -7.17 -7.15 -3.04
N THR A 74 -6.49 -7.01 -4.18
CA THR A 74 -5.03 -6.89 -4.22
C THR A 74 -4.54 -5.60 -3.54
N ALA A 75 -5.23 -4.48 -3.75
CA ALA A 75 -4.90 -3.22 -3.09
C ALA A 75 -5.09 -3.32 -1.56
N ILE A 76 -6.17 -3.93 -1.08
CA ILE A 76 -6.41 -4.17 0.34
C ILE A 76 -5.32 -5.08 0.92
N ALA A 77 -4.96 -6.17 0.23
CA ALA A 77 -3.90 -7.07 0.65
C ALA A 77 -2.54 -6.37 0.80
N ALA A 78 -2.24 -5.41 -0.07
CA ALA A 78 -1.01 -4.63 -0.02
C ALA A 78 -1.01 -3.56 1.10
N GLN A 79 -2.17 -3.03 1.45
CA GLN A 79 -2.31 -1.90 2.38
C GLN A 79 -2.60 -2.33 3.82
N VAL A 80 -3.32 -3.43 4.00
CA VAL A 80 -3.69 -3.94 5.34
C VAL A 80 -2.65 -4.93 5.83
N GLY A 81 -1.98 -4.59 6.91
CA GLY A 81 -0.96 -5.42 7.53
C GLY A 81 -0.99 -5.31 9.06
N THR A 82 -0.06 -5.98 9.71
CA THR A 82 0.09 -5.95 11.17
C THR A 82 0.32 -4.55 11.72
N GLY A 83 0.96 -3.66 10.92
CA GLY A 83 1.15 -2.25 11.27
C GLY A 83 -0.15 -1.50 11.47
N ASN A 84 -1.21 -1.82 10.72
CA ASN A 84 -2.51 -1.17 10.87
C ASN A 84 -3.14 -1.51 12.23
N LEU A 85 -3.04 -2.76 12.68
CA LEU A 85 -3.56 -3.20 13.97
C LEU A 85 -2.73 -2.65 15.12
N ALA A 86 -1.41 -2.86 15.09
CA ALA A 86 -0.49 -2.37 16.11
C ALA A 86 -0.46 -0.83 16.17
N GLY A 87 -0.47 -0.16 15.02
CA GLY A 87 -0.50 1.29 14.94
C GLY A 87 -1.78 1.90 15.50
N ALA A 88 -2.95 1.30 15.22
CA ALA A 88 -4.21 1.74 15.79
C ALA A 88 -4.23 1.55 17.33
N ALA A 89 -3.75 0.40 17.81
CA ALA A 89 -3.64 0.15 19.25
C ALA A 89 -2.69 1.15 19.94
N THR A 90 -1.52 1.40 19.35
CA THR A 90 -0.55 2.36 19.89
C THR A 90 -1.10 3.79 19.88
N ALA A 91 -1.79 4.19 18.81
CA ALA A 91 -2.45 5.49 18.72
C ALA A 91 -3.52 5.65 19.78
N LEU A 92 -4.28 4.59 20.08
CA LEU A 92 -5.32 4.60 21.10
C LEU A 92 -4.72 4.72 22.52
N ILE A 93 -3.62 4.00 22.77
CA ILE A 93 -2.90 4.05 24.06
C ILE A 93 -2.30 5.45 24.30
N GLY A 94 -1.69 6.06 23.28
CA GLY A 94 -1.03 7.36 23.41
C GLY A 94 -1.97 8.55 23.32
N GLY A 95 -3.01 8.47 22.46
CA GLY A 95 -3.91 9.61 22.16
C GLY A 95 -5.32 9.47 22.72
N GLY A 96 -5.61 8.35 23.39
CA GLY A 96 -6.95 8.05 23.90
C GLY A 96 -8.02 7.92 22.81
N PRO A 97 -9.32 7.93 23.16
CA PRO A 97 -10.43 7.76 22.21
C PRO A 97 -10.45 8.83 21.11
N GLY A 98 -9.93 10.02 21.34
CA GLY A 98 -9.81 11.09 20.35
C GLY A 98 -8.92 10.72 19.15
N ALA A 99 -8.00 9.78 19.30
CA ALA A 99 -7.17 9.30 18.21
C ALA A 99 -8.01 8.68 17.07
N ILE A 100 -9.10 7.97 17.40
CA ILE A 100 -10.00 7.36 16.40
C ILE A 100 -10.62 8.43 15.51
N PHE A 101 -11.08 9.53 16.09
CA PHE A 101 -11.64 10.65 15.32
C PHE A 101 -10.62 11.20 14.32
N TRP A 102 -9.38 11.43 14.75
CA TRP A 102 -8.33 11.94 13.87
C TRP A 102 -7.89 10.92 12.82
N MET A 103 -7.93 9.63 13.14
CA MET A 103 -7.71 8.56 12.16
C MET A 103 -8.78 8.60 11.06
N TRP A 104 -10.06 8.83 11.38
CA TRP A 104 -11.11 8.98 10.38
C TRP A 104 -10.93 10.22 9.50
N VAL A 105 -10.58 11.36 10.12
CA VAL A 105 -10.30 12.59 9.37
C VAL A 105 -9.13 12.38 8.40
N SER A 106 -8.05 11.77 8.88
CA SER A 106 -6.88 11.45 8.06
C SER A 106 -7.22 10.47 6.93
N ALA A 107 -8.01 9.44 7.21
CA ALA A 107 -8.46 8.47 6.20
C ALA A 107 -9.33 9.15 5.13
N PHE A 108 -10.23 10.04 5.52
CA PHE A 108 -11.06 10.80 4.56
C PHE A 108 -10.20 11.63 3.61
N LEU A 109 -9.19 12.33 4.12
CA LEU A 109 -8.25 13.09 3.30
C LEU A 109 -7.40 12.16 2.42
N GLY A 110 -6.98 11.02 2.97
CA GLY A 110 -6.23 9.99 2.25
C GLY A 110 -6.95 9.41 1.04
N MET A 111 -8.29 9.29 1.09
CA MET A 111 -9.09 8.83 -0.07
C MET A 111 -8.90 9.69 -1.32
N ALA A 112 -8.80 11.02 -1.16
CA ALA A 112 -8.56 11.92 -2.30
C ALA A 112 -7.14 11.77 -2.85
N THR A 113 -6.16 11.56 -1.98
CA THR A 113 -4.76 11.35 -2.36
C THR A 113 -4.60 10.06 -3.15
N ILE A 114 -5.15 8.94 -2.65
CA ILE A 114 -5.06 7.66 -3.34
C ILE A 114 -5.78 7.67 -4.69
N TYR A 115 -6.91 8.40 -4.78
CA TYR A 115 -7.59 8.60 -6.06
C TYR A 115 -6.70 9.33 -7.07
N GLY A 116 -6.03 10.41 -6.65
CA GLY A 116 -5.09 11.15 -7.49
C GLY A 116 -3.91 10.27 -7.94
N GLU A 117 -3.36 9.47 -7.04
CA GLU A 117 -2.30 8.52 -7.34
C GLU A 117 -2.74 7.44 -8.33
N ALA A 118 -3.91 6.84 -8.13
CA ALA A 118 -4.46 5.84 -9.04
C ALA A 118 -4.68 6.40 -10.45
N VAL A 119 -5.20 7.63 -10.57
CA VAL A 119 -5.37 8.31 -11.85
C VAL A 119 -4.03 8.54 -12.54
N LEU A 120 -3.01 9.00 -11.80
CA LEU A 120 -1.67 9.18 -12.34
C LEU A 120 -1.05 7.84 -12.78
N ALA A 121 -1.19 6.80 -11.99
CA ALA A 121 -0.69 5.47 -12.31
C ALA A 121 -1.34 4.93 -13.60
N GLN A 122 -2.64 5.12 -13.79
CA GLN A 122 -3.34 4.72 -15.01
C GLN A 122 -2.99 5.59 -16.23
N THR A 123 -2.81 6.89 -16.01
CA THR A 123 -2.48 7.83 -17.10
C THR A 123 -1.09 7.59 -17.68
N TYR A 124 -0.14 7.23 -16.82
CA TYR A 124 1.26 7.02 -17.19
C TYR A 124 1.66 5.55 -17.21
N LYS A 125 0.68 4.64 -17.29
CA LYS A 125 0.96 3.21 -17.47
C LYS A 125 1.66 3.00 -18.83
N THR A 126 2.56 2.03 -18.86
CA THR A 126 3.30 1.63 -20.03
C THR A 126 3.42 0.12 -20.08
N GLU A 127 3.74 -0.42 -21.22
CA GLU A 127 3.98 -1.86 -21.39
C GLU A 127 5.49 -2.12 -21.43
N VAL A 128 5.96 -3.05 -20.61
CA VAL A 128 7.35 -3.48 -20.55
C VAL A 128 7.38 -5.01 -20.64
N ASN A 129 8.04 -5.56 -21.66
CA ASN A 129 8.14 -7.01 -21.90
C ASN A 129 6.79 -7.74 -21.98
N GLY A 130 5.75 -7.08 -22.50
CA GLY A 130 4.40 -7.66 -22.61
C GLY A 130 3.56 -7.59 -21.35
N GLU A 131 4.05 -6.93 -20.30
CA GLU A 131 3.31 -6.68 -19.07
C GLU A 131 3.01 -5.18 -18.89
N VAL A 132 1.77 -4.86 -18.50
CA VAL A 132 1.36 -3.50 -18.18
C VAL A 132 1.95 -3.09 -16.85
N THR A 133 2.77 -2.05 -16.86
CA THR A 133 3.41 -1.50 -15.67
C THR A 133 3.06 -0.01 -15.51
N GLY A 134 3.06 0.47 -14.27
CA GLY A 134 2.75 1.87 -13.95
C GLY A 134 3.26 2.25 -12.56
N GLY A 135 2.80 3.39 -12.06
CA GLY A 135 3.09 3.84 -10.71
C GLY A 135 4.10 4.98 -10.61
N PRO A 136 4.61 5.27 -9.39
CA PRO A 136 5.38 6.49 -9.11
C PRO A 136 6.61 6.70 -9.99
N VAL A 137 7.34 5.65 -10.31
CA VAL A 137 8.55 5.73 -11.14
C VAL A 137 8.24 6.35 -12.52
N TYR A 138 7.09 6.00 -13.09
CA TYR A 138 6.70 6.46 -14.43
C TYR A 138 6.18 7.89 -14.42
N TYR A 139 5.28 8.25 -13.52
CA TYR A 139 4.76 9.61 -13.47
C TYR A 139 5.78 10.61 -12.91
N ILE A 140 6.73 10.21 -12.05
CA ILE A 140 7.85 11.07 -11.66
C ILE A 140 8.71 11.42 -12.88
N LYS A 141 9.03 10.44 -13.73
CA LYS A 141 9.77 10.68 -14.99
C LYS A 141 9.02 11.58 -15.96
N ALA A 142 7.70 11.46 -15.99
CA ALA A 142 6.86 12.31 -16.86
C ALA A 142 6.75 13.75 -16.34
N ALA A 143 6.63 13.93 -15.03
CA ALA A 143 6.52 15.23 -14.38
C ALA A 143 7.85 16.01 -14.41
N PHE A 144 8.96 15.35 -14.13
CA PHE A 144 10.29 15.94 -14.08
C PHE A 144 11.14 15.46 -15.25
N LYS A 145 11.24 16.29 -16.29
CA LYS A 145 12.01 15.96 -17.49
C LYS A 145 13.53 15.99 -17.24
N GLY A 146 14.28 15.22 -18.02
CA GLY A 146 15.75 15.23 -18.00
C GLY A 146 16.38 14.36 -16.91
N THR A 147 17.63 14.68 -16.57
CA THR A 147 18.45 13.88 -15.62
C THR A 147 17.87 13.90 -14.19
N PHE A 148 17.28 15.03 -13.78
CA PHE A 148 16.68 15.15 -12.45
C PHE A 148 15.51 14.17 -12.25
N GLY A 149 14.60 14.08 -13.22
CA GLY A 149 13.47 13.15 -13.14
C GLY A 149 13.92 11.68 -13.12
N LYS A 150 14.96 11.34 -13.90
CA LYS A 150 15.57 10.00 -13.87
C LYS A 150 16.19 9.69 -12.50
N ALA A 151 16.98 10.59 -11.95
CA ALA A 151 17.60 10.41 -10.64
C ALA A 151 16.56 10.25 -9.54
N LEU A 152 15.54 11.12 -9.50
CA LEU A 152 14.47 11.07 -8.51
C LEU A 152 13.65 9.78 -8.60
N SER A 153 13.31 9.34 -9.81
CA SER A 153 12.56 8.09 -10.01
C SER A 153 13.37 6.86 -9.64
N THR A 154 14.68 6.86 -9.90
CA THR A 154 15.59 5.77 -9.51
C THR A 154 15.76 5.72 -7.99
N LEU A 155 15.94 6.88 -7.35
CA LEU A 155 16.02 6.99 -5.89
C LEU A 155 14.74 6.48 -5.23
N PHE A 156 13.59 6.88 -5.75
CA PHE A 156 12.30 6.36 -5.28
C PHE A 156 12.22 4.83 -5.42
N ALA A 157 12.62 4.28 -6.58
CA ALA A 157 12.59 2.85 -6.82
C ALA A 157 13.48 2.09 -5.82
N VAL A 158 14.68 2.59 -5.54
CA VAL A 158 15.58 1.98 -4.55
C VAL A 158 14.96 2.03 -3.15
N PHE A 159 14.45 3.17 -2.75
CA PHE A 159 13.85 3.31 -1.41
C PHE A 159 12.60 2.45 -1.22
N ILE A 160 11.72 2.34 -2.23
CA ILE A 160 10.52 1.51 -2.13
C ILE A 160 10.88 0.02 -2.06
N ILE A 161 11.92 -0.42 -2.79
CA ILE A 161 12.43 -1.81 -2.70
C ILE A 161 12.96 -2.08 -1.29
N LEU A 162 13.75 -1.17 -0.73
CA LEU A 162 14.29 -1.34 0.62
C LEU A 162 13.19 -1.29 1.68
N ALA A 163 12.24 -0.36 1.56
CA ALA A 163 11.17 -0.18 2.53
C ALA A 163 10.15 -1.33 2.51
N LEU A 164 9.62 -1.68 1.34
CA LEU A 164 8.57 -2.71 1.22
C LEU A 164 9.14 -4.09 0.96
N GLY A 165 10.20 -4.20 0.12
CA GLY A 165 10.81 -5.48 -0.22
C GLY A 165 11.55 -6.13 0.94
N PHE A 166 12.15 -5.33 1.83
CA PHE A 166 12.89 -5.85 2.98
C PHE A 166 12.20 -5.52 4.30
N MET A 167 12.16 -4.26 4.71
CA MET A 167 11.73 -3.88 6.06
C MET A 167 10.27 -4.24 6.32
N GLY A 168 9.35 -3.95 5.40
CA GLY A 168 7.94 -4.27 5.54
C GLY A 168 7.69 -5.76 5.66
N ASN A 169 8.31 -6.56 4.78
CA ASN A 169 8.17 -8.01 4.79
C ASN A 169 8.77 -8.65 6.05
N MET A 170 9.89 -8.12 6.57
CA MET A 170 10.48 -8.60 7.84
C MET A 170 9.54 -8.39 9.02
N VAL A 171 8.89 -7.24 9.11
CA VAL A 171 7.91 -6.95 10.18
C VAL A 171 6.71 -7.88 10.08
N GLN A 172 6.15 -8.07 8.88
CA GLN A 172 5.00 -8.94 8.66
C GLN A 172 5.32 -10.40 9.00
N SER A 173 6.41 -10.94 8.46
CA SER A 173 6.81 -12.33 8.72
C SER A 173 7.14 -12.59 10.18
N ASN A 174 7.79 -11.64 10.86
CA ASN A 174 8.07 -11.73 12.28
C ASN A 174 6.78 -11.76 13.11
N SER A 175 5.80 -10.92 12.77
CA SER A 175 4.52 -10.88 13.47
C SER A 175 3.72 -12.17 13.30
N ILE A 176 3.71 -12.74 12.08
CA ILE A 176 3.08 -14.03 11.81
C ILE A 176 3.79 -15.13 12.62
N GLY A 177 5.12 -15.20 12.55
CA GLY A 177 5.92 -16.19 13.26
C GLY A 177 5.72 -16.13 14.76
N SER A 178 5.71 -14.94 15.35
CA SER A 178 5.50 -14.77 16.80
C SER A 178 4.06 -15.09 17.23
N THR A 179 3.06 -14.77 16.42
CA THR A 179 1.67 -15.12 16.69
C THR A 179 1.46 -16.64 16.70
N PHE A 180 1.99 -17.34 15.71
CA PHE A 180 1.94 -18.81 15.69
C PHE A 180 2.70 -19.45 16.84
N SER A 181 3.85 -18.89 17.20
CA SER A 181 4.62 -19.38 18.35
C SER A 181 3.84 -19.23 19.66
N THR A 182 3.19 -18.10 19.85
CA THR A 182 2.39 -17.82 21.04
C THR A 182 1.11 -18.68 21.10
N ALA A 183 0.42 -18.86 19.96
CA ALA A 183 -0.87 -19.54 19.90
C ALA A 183 -0.74 -21.08 19.91
N PHE A 184 0.30 -21.60 19.23
CA PHE A 184 0.42 -23.05 18.98
C PHE A 184 1.73 -23.65 19.49
N GLY A 185 2.63 -22.87 20.06
CA GLY A 185 3.95 -23.32 20.49
C GLY A 185 4.91 -23.71 19.35
N VAL A 186 4.56 -23.36 18.09
CA VAL A 186 5.38 -23.68 16.92
C VAL A 186 6.56 -22.72 16.83
N PRO A 187 7.80 -23.18 16.72
CA PRO A 187 8.96 -22.32 16.56
C PRO A 187 8.84 -21.39 15.33
N SER A 188 9.09 -20.09 15.50
CA SER A 188 8.90 -19.08 14.44
C SER A 188 9.67 -19.37 13.15
N TRP A 189 10.82 -20.06 13.22
CA TRP A 189 11.59 -20.42 12.03
C TRP A 189 10.87 -21.45 11.15
N ILE A 190 10.11 -22.39 11.73
CA ILE A 190 9.28 -23.35 10.97
C ILE A 190 8.20 -22.60 10.20
N VAL A 191 7.52 -21.67 10.88
CA VAL A 191 6.51 -20.80 10.25
C VAL A 191 7.14 -19.99 9.10
N GLY A 192 8.36 -19.48 9.31
CA GLY A 192 9.11 -18.77 8.29
C GLY A 192 9.38 -19.61 7.03
N ILE A 193 9.78 -20.87 7.17
CA ILE A 193 9.98 -21.79 6.04
C ILE A 193 8.67 -22.03 5.29
N ILE A 194 7.58 -22.24 6.00
CA ILE A 194 6.25 -22.44 5.38
C ILE A 194 5.85 -21.18 4.59
N LEU A 195 6.03 -19.99 5.17
CA LEU A 195 5.75 -18.72 4.49
C LEU A 195 6.58 -18.56 3.21
N VAL A 196 7.88 -18.88 3.26
CA VAL A 196 8.74 -18.82 2.06
C VAL A 196 8.24 -19.78 0.98
N ALA A 197 7.85 -21.00 1.34
CA ALA A 197 7.33 -21.97 0.38
C ALA A 197 6.01 -21.51 -0.26
N VAL A 198 5.07 -21.02 0.56
CA VAL A 198 3.75 -20.54 0.08
C VAL A 198 3.92 -19.29 -0.78
N CYS A 199 4.66 -18.28 -0.31
CA CYS A 199 4.90 -17.06 -1.07
C CYS A 199 5.67 -17.34 -2.36
N GLY A 200 6.69 -18.19 -2.31
CA GLY A 200 7.45 -18.59 -3.48
C GLY A 200 6.55 -19.24 -4.54
N PHE A 201 5.67 -20.15 -4.12
CA PHE A 201 4.70 -20.78 -5.03
C PHE A 201 3.75 -19.76 -5.69
N ILE A 202 3.31 -18.75 -4.92
CA ILE A 202 2.44 -17.69 -5.45
C ILE A 202 3.18 -16.80 -6.45
N PHE A 203 4.38 -16.33 -6.07
CA PHE A 203 5.16 -15.39 -6.89
C PHE A 203 5.67 -15.99 -8.20
N VAL A 204 6.03 -17.26 -8.23
CA VAL A 204 6.42 -17.96 -9.48
C VAL A 204 5.31 -17.93 -10.53
N GLY A 205 4.05 -17.78 -10.12
CA GLY A 205 2.90 -17.66 -11.03
C GLY A 205 2.63 -16.24 -11.54
N GLY A 206 3.44 -15.24 -11.15
CA GLY A 206 3.31 -13.86 -11.61
C GLY A 206 2.11 -13.11 -11.01
N VAL A 207 1.88 -11.90 -11.54
CA VAL A 207 0.86 -10.97 -11.03
C VAL A 207 -0.56 -11.54 -11.09
N GLN A 208 -0.87 -12.31 -12.11
CA GLN A 208 -2.20 -12.92 -12.28
C GLN A 208 -2.50 -13.98 -11.20
N ARG A 209 -1.50 -14.80 -10.83
CA ARG A 209 -1.66 -15.75 -9.74
C ARG A 209 -1.79 -15.04 -8.41
N LEU A 210 -0.99 -14.00 -8.19
CA LEU A 210 -1.09 -13.17 -6.99
C LEU A 210 -2.51 -12.59 -6.86
N ALA A 211 -3.05 -11.96 -7.90
CA ALA A 211 -4.40 -11.40 -7.92
C ALA A 211 -5.48 -12.46 -7.63
N SER A 212 -5.36 -13.65 -8.23
CA SER A 212 -6.32 -14.75 -8.01
C SER A 212 -6.27 -15.32 -6.59
N VAL A 213 -5.10 -15.34 -5.95
CA VAL A 213 -4.95 -15.76 -4.55
C VAL A 213 -5.49 -14.72 -3.60
N THR A 214 -5.16 -13.45 -3.81
CA THR A 214 -5.66 -12.34 -2.97
C THR A 214 -7.17 -12.19 -3.05
N GLU A 215 -7.76 -12.36 -4.22
CA GLU A 215 -9.22 -12.36 -4.41
C GLU A 215 -9.95 -13.38 -3.52
N LYS A 216 -9.30 -14.51 -3.22
CA LYS A 216 -9.89 -15.59 -2.40
C LYS A 216 -9.56 -15.49 -0.92
N LEU A 217 -8.43 -14.86 -0.57
CA LEU A 217 -7.94 -14.81 0.81
C LEU A 217 -8.34 -13.53 1.55
N VAL A 218 -8.53 -12.44 0.83
CA VAL A 218 -8.70 -11.11 1.46
C VAL A 218 -10.15 -10.78 1.81
N PRO A 219 -11.17 -11.19 1.06
CA PRO A 219 -12.57 -10.95 1.47
C PRO A 219 -12.98 -11.79 2.73
#